data_6d8241f2083733d6b59e6b8f282b5bbf
#
_entry.id   6d8241f2083733d6b59e6b8f282b5bbf
#
_cell.length_a   1.000
_cell.length_b   1.000
_cell.length_c   1.000
_cell.angle_alpha   90.00
_cell.angle_beta   90.00
_cell.angle_gamma   90.00
#
_symmetry.space_group_name_H-M   'P 1'
#
loop_
_entity.id
_entity.type
_entity.pdbx_description
1 polymer ?
#
loop_
_entity_poly.entity_id
_entity_poly.type
_entity_poly.pdbx_seq_one_letter_code
_entity_poly.pdbx_strand_id
1 'polypeptide(L)'
;MWYILIKPKTPYSEKDLNWNDEKARSTIECKNRSSRPELADKNANIANYDTILVGFPVWWYLAPNLILTFLESYDFTGKKVIIWGTSHSSGMGNTMDEIRKVVKGANVVEGAIFDISHRKDADFQKLSGL
;
A
#
# COMPACT_ATOMS: atom_id res chain seq x y z
N MET A 1 1.68 14.16 -14.50
CA MET A 1 1.55 13.15 -13.43
C MET A 1 1.86 11.78 -14.01
N TRP A 2 2.65 11.01 -13.33
CA TRP A 2 3.02 9.66 -13.74
C TRP A 2 2.59 8.67 -12.67
N TYR A 3 2.08 7.52 -13.06
CA TYR A 3 1.66 6.48 -12.11
C TYR A 3 1.95 5.09 -12.65
N ILE A 4 2.09 4.14 -11.73
CA ILE A 4 2.18 2.71 -12.02
C ILE A 4 1.17 1.95 -11.18
N LEU A 5 0.80 0.76 -11.65
CA LEU A 5 0.04 -0.19 -10.86
C LEU A 5 1.00 -1.20 -10.25
N ILE A 6 0.94 -1.34 -8.92
CA ILE A 6 1.70 -2.37 -8.22
C ILE A 6 0.92 -3.68 -8.37
N LYS A 7 1.50 -4.62 -9.13
CA LYS A 7 0.85 -5.90 -9.43
C LYS A 7 1.68 -7.07 -8.92
N PRO A 8 1.03 -8.09 -8.35
CA PRO A 8 1.73 -9.33 -8.02
C PRO A 8 2.04 -10.11 -9.29
N LYS A 9 3.13 -10.85 -9.28
CA LYS A 9 3.50 -11.77 -10.37
C LYS A 9 2.38 -12.78 -10.62
N THR A 10 1.79 -13.31 -9.55
CA THR A 10 0.61 -14.17 -9.62
C THR A 10 -0.61 -13.34 -9.20
N PRO A 11 -1.53 -13.01 -10.13
CA PRO A 11 -2.70 -12.18 -9.81
C PRO A 11 -3.60 -12.82 -8.74
N TYR A 12 -4.24 -11.96 -7.96
CA TYR A 12 -5.26 -12.41 -7.00
C TYR A 12 -6.57 -12.71 -7.72
N SER A 13 -7.14 -13.89 -7.47
CA SER A 13 -8.50 -14.23 -7.89
C SER A 13 -9.51 -13.74 -6.86
N GLU A 14 -10.81 -13.79 -7.18
CA GLU A 14 -11.86 -13.49 -6.21
C GLU A 14 -11.77 -14.40 -4.99
N LYS A 15 -11.44 -15.67 -5.20
CA LYS A 15 -11.25 -16.64 -4.13
C LYS A 15 -10.07 -16.25 -3.22
N ASP A 16 -8.98 -15.76 -3.81
CA ASP A 16 -7.81 -15.31 -3.07
C ASP A 16 -8.11 -14.11 -2.17
N LEU A 17 -9.09 -13.30 -2.53
CA LEU A 17 -9.48 -12.07 -1.82
C LEU A 17 -10.67 -12.25 -0.88
N ASN A 18 -11.14 -13.47 -0.69
CA ASN A 18 -12.25 -13.75 0.21
C ASN A 18 -11.82 -13.61 1.68
N TRP A 19 -12.10 -12.45 2.25
CA TRP A 19 -11.68 -12.11 3.62
C TRP A 19 -12.35 -12.98 4.70
N ASN A 20 -13.45 -13.68 4.38
CA ASN A 20 -14.12 -14.61 5.30
C ASN A 20 -13.47 -16.00 5.31
N ASP A 21 -12.58 -16.29 4.36
CA ASP A 21 -11.94 -17.60 4.26
C ASP A 21 -10.53 -17.53 4.84
N GLU A 22 -10.31 -18.26 5.92
CA GLU A 22 -9.00 -18.33 6.58
C GLU A 22 -7.91 -18.95 5.70
N LYS A 23 -8.32 -19.70 4.68
CA LYS A 23 -7.42 -20.34 3.73
C LYS A 23 -7.18 -19.51 2.47
N ALA A 24 -7.87 -18.37 2.33
CA ALA A 24 -7.66 -17.48 1.19
C ALA A 24 -6.24 -16.92 1.22
N ARG A 25 -5.66 -16.72 0.04
CA ARG A 25 -4.29 -16.20 -0.12
C ARG A 25 -4.08 -14.87 0.62
N SER A 26 -5.01 -13.92 0.48
CA SER A 26 -4.91 -12.62 1.15
C SER A 26 -4.87 -12.76 2.67
N THR A 27 -5.68 -13.68 3.22
CA THR A 27 -5.71 -13.94 4.66
C THR A 27 -4.39 -14.53 5.15
N ILE A 28 -3.88 -15.54 4.44
CA ILE A 28 -2.62 -16.19 4.79
C ILE A 28 -1.46 -15.20 4.74
N GLU A 29 -1.37 -14.41 3.67
CA GLU A 29 -0.31 -13.40 3.53
C GLU A 29 -0.41 -12.35 4.62
N CYS A 30 -1.60 -11.84 4.90
CA CYS A 30 -1.79 -10.81 5.93
C CYS A 30 -1.43 -11.30 7.34
N LYS A 31 -1.72 -12.55 7.66
CA LYS A 31 -1.35 -13.13 8.96
C LYS A 31 0.16 -13.36 9.10
N ASN A 32 0.86 -13.54 8.00
CA ASN A 32 2.31 -13.69 7.98
C ASN A 32 2.97 -12.41 7.47
N ARG A 33 3.31 -11.49 8.37
CA ARG A 33 3.86 -10.19 8.00
C ARG A 33 5.26 -10.27 7.36
N SER A 34 5.92 -11.41 7.41
CA SER A 34 7.17 -11.68 6.70
C SER A 34 6.95 -12.10 5.26
N SER A 35 5.74 -12.44 4.87
CA SER A 35 5.40 -12.82 3.51
C SER A 35 5.69 -11.67 2.54
N ARG A 36 6.34 -11.98 1.41
CA ARG A 36 6.67 -10.99 0.38
C ARG A 36 6.28 -11.53 -1.00
N PRO A 37 5.00 -11.34 -1.39
CA PRO A 37 4.57 -11.71 -2.74
C PRO A 37 5.43 -11.02 -3.78
N GLU A 38 5.82 -11.75 -4.82
CA GLU A 38 6.69 -11.23 -5.86
C GLU A 38 5.94 -10.24 -6.77
N LEU A 39 6.65 -9.18 -7.18
CA LEU A 39 6.11 -8.17 -8.10
C LEU A 39 6.16 -8.66 -9.55
N ALA A 40 5.15 -8.30 -10.34
CA ALA A 40 5.12 -8.56 -11.78
C ALA A 40 6.14 -7.69 -12.51
N ASP A 41 6.30 -6.42 -12.10
CA ASP A 41 7.23 -5.47 -12.68
C ASP A 41 8.15 -4.91 -11.59
N LYS A 42 9.46 -4.92 -11.85
CA LYS A 42 10.49 -4.44 -10.92
C LYS A 42 11.20 -3.19 -11.45
N ASN A 43 10.64 -2.53 -12.45
CA ASN A 43 11.29 -1.41 -13.16
C ASN A 43 10.56 -0.08 -12.94
N ALA A 44 10.00 0.15 -11.77
CA ALA A 44 9.39 1.43 -11.45
C ALA A 44 10.45 2.54 -11.40
N ASN A 45 10.14 3.67 -12.04
CA ASN A 45 11.06 4.79 -12.14
C ASN A 45 10.99 5.68 -10.88
N ILE A 46 11.35 5.13 -9.74
CA ILE A 46 11.26 5.82 -8.45
C ILE A 46 12.32 6.94 -8.35
N ALA A 47 13.50 6.71 -8.91
CA ALA A 47 14.65 7.61 -8.74
C ALA A 47 14.38 9.03 -9.25
N ASN A 48 13.52 9.21 -10.26
CA ASN A 48 13.26 10.51 -10.89
C ASN A 48 12.22 11.38 -10.17
N TYR A 49 11.69 10.92 -9.05
CA TYR A 49 10.63 11.64 -8.31
C TYR A 49 11.04 11.88 -6.87
N ASP A 50 10.75 13.07 -6.36
CA ASP A 50 11.04 13.45 -4.97
C ASP A 50 9.88 13.12 -4.03
N THR A 51 8.66 13.15 -4.56
CA THR A 51 7.44 12.85 -3.81
C THR A 51 6.70 11.70 -4.47
N ILE A 52 6.38 10.68 -3.68
CA ILE A 52 5.73 9.47 -4.15
C ILE A 52 4.51 9.20 -3.29
N LEU A 53 3.36 9.02 -3.93
CA LEU A 53 2.13 8.62 -3.28
C LEU A 53 1.95 7.11 -3.47
N VAL A 54 1.78 6.39 -2.36
CA VAL A 54 1.57 4.95 -2.38
C VAL A 54 0.20 4.66 -1.79
N GLY A 55 -0.67 4.08 -2.59
CA GLY A 55 -2.04 3.77 -2.21
C GLY A 55 -2.36 2.29 -2.34
N PHE A 56 -3.23 1.81 -1.46
CA PHE A 56 -3.61 0.39 -1.41
C PHE A 56 -4.95 0.20 -0.70
N PRO A 57 -5.64 -0.92 -0.96
CA PRO A 57 -6.77 -1.31 -0.12
C PRO A 57 -6.26 -1.79 1.23
N VAL A 58 -6.84 -1.28 2.31
CA VAL A 58 -6.46 -1.70 3.66
C VAL A 58 -7.06 -3.06 3.96
N TRP A 59 -6.23 -4.02 4.35
CA TRP A 59 -6.61 -5.37 4.75
C TRP A 59 -6.36 -5.56 6.25
N TRP A 60 -7.43 -5.75 7.03
CA TRP A 60 -7.32 -5.93 8.50
C TRP A 60 -6.39 -4.91 9.15
N TYR A 61 -6.63 -3.62 8.89
CA TYR A 61 -5.87 -2.49 9.44
C TYR A 61 -4.40 -2.44 9.02
N LEU A 62 -4.03 -3.15 7.94
CA LEU A 62 -2.65 -3.20 7.46
C LEU A 62 -2.59 -3.05 5.93
N ALA A 63 -1.42 -2.67 5.43
CA ALA A 63 -1.15 -2.72 4.00
C ALA A 63 -1.03 -4.18 3.54
N PRO A 64 -1.50 -4.52 2.34
CA PRO A 64 -1.19 -5.82 1.75
C PRO A 64 0.33 -6.02 1.69
N ASN A 65 0.78 -7.25 1.95
CA ASN A 65 2.21 -7.55 1.97
C ASN A 65 2.92 -7.22 0.65
N LEU A 66 2.19 -7.23 -0.46
CA LEU A 66 2.71 -6.81 -1.77
C LEU A 66 3.26 -5.38 -1.75
N ILE A 67 2.64 -4.49 -0.98
CA ILE A 67 3.09 -3.11 -0.81
C ILE A 67 4.43 -3.07 -0.09
N LEU A 68 4.61 -3.93 0.91
CA LEU A 68 5.90 -4.05 1.60
C LEU A 68 6.98 -4.57 0.66
N THR A 69 6.64 -5.52 -0.21
CA THR A 69 7.55 -6.00 -1.26
C THR A 69 7.99 -4.83 -2.14
N PHE A 70 7.06 -4.01 -2.60
CA PHE A 70 7.34 -2.84 -3.42
C PHE A 70 8.25 -1.85 -2.70
N LEU A 71 7.93 -1.51 -1.47
CA LEU A 71 8.69 -0.52 -0.69
C LEU A 71 10.11 -0.98 -0.37
N GLU A 72 10.32 -2.29 -0.23
CA GLU A 72 11.65 -2.86 -0.01
C GLU A 72 12.46 -2.98 -1.31
N SER A 73 11.80 -2.95 -2.46
CA SER A 73 12.44 -3.20 -3.77
C SER A 73 13.15 -1.97 -4.35
N TYR A 74 12.91 -0.78 -3.80
CA TYR A 74 13.46 0.47 -4.32
C TYR A 74 14.07 1.32 -3.20
N ASP A 75 14.96 2.24 -3.59
CA ASP A 75 15.56 3.21 -2.67
C ASP A 75 14.71 4.47 -2.61
N PHE A 76 14.12 4.75 -1.45
CA PHE A 76 13.31 5.94 -1.18
C PHE A 76 14.06 7.00 -0.36
N THR A 77 15.35 6.83 -0.14
CA THR A 77 16.16 7.74 0.67
C THR A 77 16.03 9.19 0.19
N GLY A 78 15.76 10.11 1.11
CA GLY A 78 15.59 11.53 0.82
C GLY A 78 14.27 11.93 0.19
N LYS A 79 13.38 10.97 -0.05
CA LYS A 79 12.08 11.22 -0.69
C LYS A 79 10.96 11.40 0.34
N LYS A 80 9.91 12.11 -0.07
CA LYS A 80 8.66 12.18 0.67
C LYS A 80 7.74 11.08 0.16
N VAL A 81 7.32 10.19 1.03
CA VAL A 81 6.43 9.08 0.69
C VAL A 81 5.11 9.27 1.44
N ILE A 82 4.04 9.54 0.69
CA ILE A 82 2.71 9.78 1.25
C ILE A 82 1.89 8.49 1.11
N ILE A 83 1.44 7.97 2.24
CA ILE A 83 0.68 6.72 2.31
C ILE A 83 -0.80 7.02 2.40
N TRP A 84 -1.59 6.41 1.53
CA TRP A 84 -3.04 6.53 1.56
C TRP A 84 -3.69 5.17 1.31
N GLY A 85 -4.93 5.03 1.65
CA GLY A 85 -5.63 3.75 1.50
C GLY A 85 -7.11 3.91 1.20
N THR A 86 -7.70 2.83 0.70
CA THR A 86 -9.15 2.69 0.57
C THR A 86 -9.64 1.65 1.56
N SER A 87 -10.80 1.87 2.15
CA SER A 87 -11.35 0.94 3.14
C SER A 87 -12.86 1.08 3.23
N HIS A 88 -13.54 0.00 3.63
CA HIS A 88 -14.96 0.05 4.01
C HIS A 88 -15.11 0.48 5.47
N SER A 89 -14.23 0.01 6.35
CA SER A 89 -14.37 0.25 7.80
C SER A 89 -13.05 0.26 8.55
N SER A 90 -11.98 -0.32 8.01
CA SER A 90 -10.69 -0.38 8.69
C SER A 90 -9.96 0.95 8.62
N GLY A 91 -9.32 1.35 9.72
CA GLY A 91 -8.35 2.43 9.74
C GLY A 91 -6.95 1.95 9.36
N MET A 92 -5.95 2.84 9.48
CA MET A 92 -4.55 2.51 9.17
C MET A 92 -3.92 1.54 10.20
N GLY A 93 -4.43 1.49 11.43
CA GLY A 93 -3.86 0.61 12.46
C GLY A 93 -2.36 0.80 12.59
N ASN A 94 -1.61 -0.30 12.51
CA ASN A 94 -0.15 -0.30 12.59
C ASN A 94 0.55 -0.15 11.23
N THR A 95 -0.19 0.18 10.17
CA THR A 95 0.36 0.31 8.81
C THR A 95 1.54 1.27 8.75
N MET A 96 1.41 2.44 9.35
CA MET A 96 2.48 3.45 9.29
C MET A 96 3.75 2.99 9.99
N ASP A 97 3.63 2.35 11.14
CA ASP A 97 4.79 1.81 11.87
C ASP A 97 5.48 0.72 11.05
N GLU A 98 4.71 -0.17 10.45
CA GLU A 98 5.24 -1.25 9.62
C GLU A 98 5.96 -0.70 8.38
N ILE A 99 5.37 0.29 7.71
CA ILE A 99 5.97 0.91 6.53
C ILE A 99 7.25 1.64 6.91
N ARG A 100 7.28 2.39 8.01
CA ARG A 100 8.48 3.11 8.46
C ARG A 100 9.63 2.17 8.80
N LYS A 101 9.35 0.95 9.21
CA LYS A 101 10.38 -0.05 9.46
C LYS A 101 11.06 -0.54 8.19
N VAL A 102 10.33 -0.61 7.08
CA VAL A 102 10.87 -1.11 5.80
C VAL A 102 11.39 0.00 4.90
N VAL A 103 10.91 1.22 5.06
CA VAL A 103 11.36 2.40 4.28
C VAL A 103 12.19 3.30 5.18
N LYS A 104 13.51 3.14 5.11
CA LYS A 104 14.44 3.93 5.92
C LYS A 104 15.01 5.11 5.12
N GLY A 105 15.27 6.23 5.80
CA GLY A 105 15.85 7.40 5.18
C GLY A 105 14.90 8.26 4.37
N ALA A 106 13.61 7.91 4.35
CA ALA A 106 12.56 8.68 3.69
C ALA A 106 11.68 9.40 4.71
N ASN A 107 11.04 10.48 4.28
CA ASN A 107 10.00 11.15 5.05
C ASN A 107 8.66 10.48 4.73
N VAL A 108 8.23 9.55 5.57
CA VAL A 108 6.98 8.81 5.38
C VAL A 108 5.85 9.54 6.09
N VAL A 109 4.87 9.98 5.33
CA VAL A 109 3.74 10.80 5.80
C VAL A 109 2.45 10.01 5.70
N GLU A 110 1.67 10.01 6.79
CA GLU A 110 0.31 9.47 6.76
C GLU A 110 -0.59 10.43 6.00
N GLY A 111 -1.19 9.93 4.92
CA GLY A 111 -2.14 10.66 4.11
C GLY A 111 -3.57 10.45 4.59
N ALA A 112 -4.43 9.95 3.72
CA ALA A 112 -5.84 9.78 4.01
C ALA A 112 -6.30 8.34 3.79
N ILE A 113 -7.36 7.95 4.49
CA ILE A 113 -8.13 6.75 4.18
C ILE A 113 -9.43 7.20 3.54
N PHE A 114 -9.74 6.65 2.37
CA PHE A 114 -10.97 6.92 1.66
C PHE A 114 -11.97 5.80 1.94
N ASP A 115 -13.13 6.18 2.46
CA ASP A 115 -14.25 5.26 2.62
C ASP A 115 -14.88 5.02 1.24
N ILE A 116 -14.70 3.82 0.69
CA ILE A 116 -15.21 3.48 -0.64
C ILE A 116 -16.72 3.32 -0.68
N SER A 117 -17.40 3.23 0.47
CA SER A 117 -18.86 3.21 0.54
C SER A 117 -19.48 4.62 0.47
N HIS A 118 -18.69 5.67 0.76
CA HIS A 118 -19.12 7.08 0.77
C HIS A 118 -18.10 7.97 0.07
N ARG A 119 -17.87 7.71 -1.20
CA ARG A 119 -16.87 8.43 -1.99
C ARG A 119 -17.19 9.92 -2.11
N LYS A 120 -16.27 10.78 -1.69
CA LYS A 120 -16.39 12.24 -1.81
C LYS A 120 -15.15 12.80 -2.50
N ASP A 121 -15.36 13.73 -3.44
CA ASP A 121 -14.24 14.38 -4.14
C ASP A 121 -13.34 15.17 -3.19
N ALA A 122 -13.88 15.71 -2.11
CA ALA A 122 -13.13 16.39 -1.08
C ALA A 122 -12.03 15.54 -0.44
N ASP A 123 -12.20 14.21 -0.41
CA ASP A 123 -11.20 13.30 0.17
C ASP A 123 -9.94 13.23 -0.69
N PHE A 124 -10.09 13.34 -2.01
CA PHE A 124 -8.96 13.40 -2.93
C PHE A 124 -8.20 14.72 -2.83
N GLN A 125 -8.90 15.82 -2.54
CA GLN A 125 -8.27 17.12 -2.36
C GLN A 125 -7.38 17.17 -1.13
N LYS A 126 -7.71 16.41 -0.08
CA LYS A 126 -6.85 16.26 1.10
C LYS A 126 -5.46 15.71 0.76
N LEU A 127 -5.38 14.75 -0.15
CA LEU A 127 -4.08 14.18 -0.56
C LEU A 127 -3.21 15.22 -1.26
N SER A 128 -3.80 16.06 -2.11
CA SER A 128 -3.04 17.06 -2.84
C SER A 128 -2.52 18.19 -1.94
N GLY A 129 -3.10 18.40 -0.76
CA GLY A 129 -2.66 19.38 0.23
C GLY A 129 -1.53 18.89 1.14
N LEU A 130 -1.15 17.64 1.03
CA LEU A 130 -0.09 17.05 1.87
C LEU A 130 1.34 17.34 1.29
#